data_7864a1752a29ebe01241e4e40d520133
#
_entry.id   7864a1752a29ebe01241e4e40d520133
#
_cell.length_a   1.000
_cell.length_b   1.000
_cell.length_c   1.000
_cell.angle_alpha   90.00
_cell.angle_beta   90.00
_cell.angle_gamma   90.00
#
_symmetry.space_group_name_H-M   'P 1'
#
loop_
_entity.id
_entity.type
_entity.pdbx_description
1 polymer ?
#
loop_
_entity_poly.entity_id
_entity_poly.type
_entity_poly.pdbx_seq_one_letter_code
_entity_poly.pdbx_strand_id
1 'polypeptide(L)'
;MTSLNRHIFAKLIASLSLLSALSPLSFADSHHWTIEPRKLPPPAAASAQLRQSIASTAAPDVAMRLLPFKDSAAFDWNSLIAQRSATDDETAERLVSALNVTVSQQMIEGVSVYQLTPEQLDPQFNHRVFLYLHGGAYVFGGGLGGISEAAIIANTANIRVLSVDYRMPPGHPFPAAVDDVVAVYKHLLKSTPAGAIAIGGTSAGAGLALSSIHKFKAENLQLPAAVYTGTPWADLTKTSDSLYTNEGIDRVLVAYDGLLGAAALLYADDADLKDPLISPVYGDFSGFPPVYMITGTRDMLLSDTASVHRKLRIAGVAADLNIYEGMSHAGYAFNLASPESQQTYGEMRAFLRRYLQ
;
A
#
# COMPACT_ATOMS: atom_id res chain seq x y z
N MET A 1 -26.86 15.68 54.01
CA MET A 1 -27.02 14.94 52.74
C MET A 1 -28.51 14.82 52.45
N THR A 2 -29.01 15.68 51.63
CA THR A 2 -30.43 15.97 51.47
C THR A 2 -31.11 14.96 50.53
N SER A 3 -32.39 14.73 50.69
CA SER A 3 -33.27 13.77 50.02
C SER A 3 -33.25 13.80 48.46
N LEU A 4 -32.64 14.83 47.88
CA LEU A 4 -32.54 15.04 46.45
C LEU A 4 -31.59 14.09 45.73
N ASN A 5 -30.53 13.66 46.42
CA ASN A 5 -29.54 12.72 45.83
C ASN A 5 -30.02 11.27 45.74
N ARG A 6 -31.02 10.88 46.52
CA ARG A 6 -31.57 9.52 46.47
C ARG A 6 -32.48 9.28 45.26
N HIS A 7 -33.17 10.34 44.78
CA HIS A 7 -34.05 10.22 43.61
C HIS A 7 -33.31 10.18 42.26
N ILE A 8 -32.15 10.83 42.19
CA ILE A 8 -31.34 10.81 40.96
C ILE A 8 -30.67 9.45 40.78
N PHE A 9 -30.18 8.83 41.88
CA PHE A 9 -29.60 7.49 41.81
C PHE A 9 -30.61 6.39 41.50
N ALA A 10 -31.84 6.50 42.01
CA ALA A 10 -32.91 5.55 41.70
C ALA A 10 -33.39 5.61 40.24
N LYS A 11 -33.34 6.80 39.61
CA LYS A 11 -33.70 6.95 38.17
C LYS A 11 -32.59 6.47 37.23
N LEU A 12 -31.31 6.55 37.63
CA LEU A 12 -30.20 5.99 36.84
C LEU A 12 -30.18 4.46 36.88
N ILE A 13 -30.54 3.85 38.00
CA ILE A 13 -30.60 2.39 38.13
C ILE A 13 -31.82 1.83 37.38
N ALA A 14 -32.93 2.55 37.32
CA ALA A 14 -34.10 2.15 36.56
C ALA A 14 -33.92 2.19 35.05
N SER A 15 -33.06 3.07 34.54
CA SER A 15 -32.73 3.13 33.10
C SER A 15 -31.68 2.07 32.67
N LEU A 16 -30.89 1.56 33.58
CA LEU A 16 -29.99 0.43 33.29
C LEU A 16 -30.68 -0.93 33.29
N SER A 17 -31.80 -1.08 34.01
CA SER A 17 -32.53 -2.32 34.04
C SER A 17 -33.49 -2.56 32.85
N LEU A 18 -33.69 -1.56 31.98
CA LEU A 18 -34.40 -1.75 30.71
C LEU A 18 -33.50 -2.32 29.59
N LEU A 19 -32.17 -2.32 29.76
CA LEU A 19 -31.26 -2.96 28.79
C LEU A 19 -31.11 -4.48 29.00
N SER A 20 -31.64 -5.03 30.12
CA SER A 20 -31.53 -6.47 30.44
C SER A 20 -32.68 -7.34 29.94
N ALA A 21 -33.62 -6.74 29.20
CA ALA A 21 -34.73 -7.49 28.58
C ALA A 21 -34.50 -7.78 27.07
N LEU A 22 -33.28 -7.56 26.59
CA LEU A 22 -32.87 -8.18 25.34
C LEU A 22 -32.63 -9.65 25.64
N SER A 23 -33.51 -10.49 25.12
CA SER A 23 -33.33 -11.94 25.11
C SER A 23 -31.89 -12.28 24.81
N PRO A 24 -31.28 -13.26 25.49
CA PRO A 24 -29.95 -13.69 25.09
C PRO A 24 -30.07 -14.14 23.65
N LEU A 25 -29.51 -13.31 22.74
CA LEU A 25 -29.27 -13.75 21.39
C LEU A 25 -28.47 -15.03 21.54
N SER A 26 -29.04 -16.13 21.07
CA SER A 26 -28.41 -17.42 21.01
C SER A 26 -27.06 -17.24 20.32
N PHE A 27 -25.95 -17.24 21.08
CA PHE A 27 -24.59 -17.28 20.56
C PHE A 27 -24.22 -18.66 20.02
N ALA A 28 -25.24 -19.44 19.58
CA ALA A 28 -25.01 -20.69 18.90
C ALA A 28 -24.95 -20.45 17.40
N ASP A 29 -23.79 -20.65 16.82
CA ASP A 29 -23.48 -21.02 15.44
C ASP A 29 -23.14 -19.98 14.36
N SER A 30 -22.89 -18.71 14.60
CA SER A 30 -22.09 -18.00 13.61
C SER A 30 -21.21 -16.95 14.25
N HIS A 31 -19.90 -17.03 14.05
CA HIS A 31 -18.95 -15.98 14.39
C HIS A 31 -19.10 -14.75 13.48
N HIS A 32 -20.14 -14.71 12.65
CA HIS A 32 -20.42 -13.66 11.69
C HIS A 32 -21.69 -12.92 12.08
N TRP A 33 -21.69 -11.58 12.00
CA TRP A 33 -22.92 -10.77 12.10
C TRP A 33 -23.16 -10.02 10.79
N THR A 34 -24.44 -9.84 10.45
CA THR A 34 -24.83 -9.08 9.26
C THR A 34 -24.99 -7.61 9.62
N ILE A 35 -24.39 -6.73 8.79
CA ILE A 35 -24.60 -5.29 8.88
C ILE A 35 -25.72 -4.92 7.92
N GLU A 36 -26.77 -4.22 8.42
CA GLU A 36 -27.85 -3.72 7.59
C GLU A 36 -27.35 -2.73 6.54
N PRO A 37 -27.94 -2.74 5.32
CA PRO A 37 -27.56 -1.82 4.26
C PRO A 37 -27.64 -0.37 4.70
N ARG A 38 -26.58 0.40 4.46
CA ARG A 38 -26.48 1.81 4.83
C ARG A 38 -25.92 2.65 3.68
N LYS A 39 -26.30 3.93 3.63
CA LYS A 39 -25.69 4.92 2.73
C LYS A 39 -24.52 5.56 3.43
N LEU A 40 -23.37 5.57 2.78
CA LEU A 40 -22.19 6.28 3.27
C LEU A 40 -22.25 7.75 2.80
N PRO A 41 -22.16 8.73 3.71
CA PRO A 41 -22.04 10.13 3.33
C PRO A 41 -20.68 10.40 2.69
N PRO A 42 -20.52 11.49 1.92
CA PRO A 42 -19.20 11.99 1.59
C PRO A 42 -18.39 12.26 2.87
N PRO A 43 -17.05 12.01 2.85
CA PRO A 43 -16.20 12.21 4.02
C PRO A 43 -16.08 13.70 4.35
N ALA A 44 -16.74 14.16 5.42
CA ALA A 44 -16.85 15.59 5.74
C ALA A 44 -15.49 16.24 6.07
N ALA A 45 -14.58 15.50 6.67
CA ALA A 45 -13.24 15.98 7.03
C ALA A 45 -12.24 15.97 5.85
N ALA A 46 -12.56 15.32 4.72
CA ALA A 46 -11.72 15.36 3.53
C ALA A 46 -11.80 16.74 2.83
N SER A 47 -10.74 17.08 2.07
CA SER A 47 -10.72 18.31 1.27
C SER A 47 -11.86 18.35 0.24
N ALA A 48 -12.17 19.54 -0.27
CA ALA A 48 -13.15 19.70 -1.33
C ALA A 48 -12.75 18.91 -2.58
N GLN A 49 -11.47 18.90 -2.91
CA GLN A 49 -10.88 18.19 -4.04
C GLN A 49 -11.03 16.66 -3.89
N LEU A 50 -10.72 16.11 -2.72
CA LEU A 50 -10.90 14.68 -2.47
C LEU A 50 -12.39 14.30 -2.49
N ARG A 51 -13.27 15.10 -1.89
CA ARG A 51 -14.72 14.88 -1.97
C ARG A 51 -15.24 14.90 -3.40
N GLN A 52 -14.76 15.84 -4.22
CA GLN A 52 -15.11 15.91 -5.64
C GLN A 52 -14.62 14.68 -6.40
N SER A 53 -13.38 14.26 -6.18
CA SER A 53 -12.83 13.03 -6.76
C SER A 53 -13.67 11.81 -6.40
N ILE A 54 -14.05 11.65 -5.13
CA ILE A 54 -14.92 10.58 -4.68
C ILE A 54 -16.31 10.66 -5.36
N ALA A 55 -16.89 11.85 -5.47
CA ALA A 55 -18.20 12.04 -6.07
C ALA A 55 -18.22 11.77 -7.59
N SER A 56 -17.13 12.07 -8.29
CA SER A 56 -16.99 11.84 -9.72
C SER A 56 -16.66 10.38 -10.08
N THR A 57 -16.18 9.59 -9.13
CA THR A 57 -15.89 8.17 -9.33
C THR A 57 -17.18 7.36 -9.15
N ALA A 58 -17.49 6.49 -10.11
CA ALA A 58 -18.62 5.58 -10.00
C ALA A 58 -18.54 4.74 -8.70
N ALA A 59 -19.69 4.40 -8.13
CA ALA A 59 -19.72 3.46 -7.02
C ALA A 59 -19.11 2.12 -7.47
N PRO A 60 -18.36 1.42 -6.59
CA PRO A 60 -17.81 0.13 -6.93
C PRO A 60 -18.90 -0.85 -7.35
N ASP A 61 -18.66 -1.58 -8.43
CA ASP A 61 -19.53 -2.67 -8.82
C ASP A 61 -19.18 -3.92 -7.98
N VAL A 62 -19.91 -4.13 -6.91
CA VAL A 62 -19.72 -5.29 -6.03
C VAL A 62 -20.02 -6.64 -6.72
N ALA A 63 -20.65 -6.63 -7.90
CA ALA A 63 -20.80 -7.86 -8.69
C ALA A 63 -19.44 -8.35 -9.23
N MET A 64 -18.43 -7.50 -9.28
CA MET A 64 -17.05 -7.88 -9.61
C MET A 64 -16.52 -9.03 -8.71
N ARG A 65 -16.97 -9.13 -7.45
CA ARG A 65 -16.63 -10.25 -6.57
C ARG A 65 -17.23 -11.61 -7.00
N LEU A 66 -18.26 -11.58 -7.84
CA LEU A 66 -18.93 -12.78 -8.38
C LEU A 66 -18.26 -13.29 -9.65
N LEU A 67 -17.31 -12.52 -10.22
CA LEU A 67 -16.56 -12.98 -11.36
C LEU A 67 -15.70 -14.20 -10.95
N PRO A 68 -15.46 -15.16 -11.86
CA PRO A 68 -14.83 -16.45 -11.54
C PRO A 68 -13.32 -16.34 -11.25
N PHE A 69 -12.86 -15.27 -10.63
CA PHE A 69 -11.46 -15.00 -10.31
C PHE A 69 -10.89 -15.82 -9.13
N LYS A 70 -11.68 -16.75 -8.58
CA LYS A 70 -11.21 -17.64 -7.50
C LYS A 70 -10.19 -18.67 -7.96
N ASP A 71 -10.16 -18.94 -9.27
CA ASP A 71 -9.20 -19.85 -9.89
C ASP A 71 -8.29 -19.05 -10.81
N SER A 72 -7.04 -18.87 -10.41
CA SER A 72 -6.04 -18.16 -11.19
C SER A 72 -5.84 -18.79 -12.57
N ALA A 73 -6.03 -20.11 -12.70
CA ALA A 73 -5.86 -20.85 -13.95
C ALA A 73 -7.02 -20.61 -14.94
N ALA A 74 -8.18 -20.12 -14.48
CA ALA A 74 -9.32 -19.84 -15.35
C ALA A 74 -9.19 -18.51 -16.13
N PHE A 75 -8.08 -17.78 -15.98
CA PHE A 75 -7.94 -16.39 -16.43
C PHE A 75 -6.90 -16.24 -17.54
N ASP A 76 -7.26 -15.53 -18.60
CA ASP A 76 -6.28 -15.06 -19.59
C ASP A 76 -5.53 -13.82 -19.08
N TRP A 77 -4.59 -14.08 -18.16
CA TRP A 77 -3.76 -13.03 -17.55
C TRP A 77 -2.97 -12.23 -18.58
N ASN A 78 -2.48 -12.89 -19.63
CA ASN A 78 -1.69 -12.21 -20.65
C ASN A 78 -2.52 -11.15 -21.39
N SER A 79 -3.75 -11.48 -21.74
CA SER A 79 -4.66 -10.50 -22.38
C SER A 79 -5.01 -9.34 -21.45
N LEU A 80 -5.26 -9.61 -20.16
CA LEU A 80 -5.54 -8.55 -19.18
C LEU A 80 -4.34 -7.64 -18.96
N ILE A 81 -3.15 -8.22 -18.80
CA ILE A 81 -1.90 -7.47 -18.61
C ILE A 81 -1.67 -6.59 -19.84
N ALA A 82 -1.77 -7.12 -21.05
CA ALA A 82 -1.56 -6.37 -22.28
C ALA A 82 -2.55 -5.19 -22.42
N GLN A 83 -3.83 -5.42 -22.12
CA GLN A 83 -4.86 -4.38 -22.18
C GLN A 83 -4.58 -3.26 -21.16
N ARG A 84 -4.16 -3.61 -19.95
CA ARG A 84 -3.89 -2.64 -18.90
C ARG A 84 -2.60 -1.87 -19.16
N SER A 85 -1.54 -2.55 -19.62
CA SER A 85 -0.23 -1.94 -19.87
C SER A 85 -0.32 -0.77 -20.86
N ALA A 86 -1.10 -0.90 -21.92
CA ALA A 86 -1.26 0.19 -22.88
C ALA A 86 -1.79 1.50 -22.25
N THR A 87 -2.76 1.38 -21.32
CA THR A 87 -3.33 2.54 -20.60
C THR A 87 -2.35 3.08 -19.55
N ASP A 88 -1.65 2.19 -18.86
CA ASP A 88 -0.68 2.54 -17.82
C ASP A 88 0.53 3.25 -18.45
N ASP A 89 1.01 2.80 -19.62
CA ASP A 89 2.10 3.41 -20.38
C ASP A 89 1.75 4.85 -20.83
N GLU A 90 0.58 5.06 -21.42
CA GLU A 90 0.11 6.41 -21.78
C GLU A 90 0.02 7.34 -20.56
N THR A 91 -0.39 6.80 -19.42
CA THR A 91 -0.50 7.57 -18.17
C THR A 91 0.89 7.96 -17.67
N ALA A 92 1.85 7.05 -17.70
CA ALA A 92 3.22 7.29 -17.31
C ALA A 92 3.88 8.36 -18.22
N GLU A 93 3.74 8.26 -19.54
CA GLU A 93 4.27 9.25 -20.49
C GLU A 93 3.72 10.65 -20.22
N ARG A 94 2.40 10.77 -20.01
CA ARG A 94 1.77 12.05 -19.68
C ARG A 94 2.28 12.64 -18.37
N LEU A 95 2.41 11.81 -17.33
CA LEU A 95 2.92 12.25 -16.02
C LEU A 95 4.38 12.67 -16.08
N VAL A 96 5.24 11.88 -16.71
CA VAL A 96 6.67 12.19 -16.90
C VAL A 96 6.82 13.54 -17.60
N SER A 97 6.07 13.76 -18.70
CA SER A 97 6.09 15.02 -19.43
C SER A 97 5.58 16.20 -18.59
N ALA A 98 4.44 16.03 -17.91
CA ALA A 98 3.81 17.09 -17.09
C ALA A 98 4.66 17.47 -15.86
N LEU A 99 5.44 16.53 -15.34
CA LEU A 99 6.28 16.73 -14.15
C LEU A 99 7.73 17.11 -14.49
N ASN A 100 8.09 17.26 -15.76
CA ASN A 100 9.47 17.57 -16.22
C ASN A 100 10.51 16.60 -15.65
N VAL A 101 10.22 15.30 -15.67
CA VAL A 101 11.12 14.26 -15.19
C VAL A 101 11.82 13.61 -16.39
N THR A 102 13.14 13.53 -16.35
CA THR A 102 13.91 12.79 -17.38
C THR A 102 13.95 11.32 -17.02
N VAL A 103 13.65 10.45 -17.99
CA VAL A 103 13.64 8.99 -17.82
C VAL A 103 14.70 8.36 -18.73
N SER A 104 15.48 7.43 -18.17
CA SER A 104 16.37 6.54 -18.91
C SER A 104 16.21 5.12 -18.40
N GLN A 105 16.35 4.13 -19.27
CA GLN A 105 16.27 2.72 -18.92
C GLN A 105 17.66 2.09 -18.98
N GLN A 106 17.95 1.20 -18.05
CA GLN A 106 19.22 0.46 -17.98
C GLN A 106 18.97 -0.96 -17.43
N MET A 107 19.91 -1.86 -17.71
CA MET A 107 19.94 -3.19 -17.13
C MET A 107 20.89 -3.22 -15.94
N ILE A 108 20.40 -3.68 -14.78
CA ILE A 108 21.20 -3.85 -13.57
C ILE A 108 21.10 -5.31 -13.15
N GLU A 109 22.20 -6.06 -13.19
CA GLU A 109 22.27 -7.48 -12.83
C GLU A 109 21.17 -8.35 -13.56
N GLY A 110 20.84 -7.98 -14.80
CA GLY A 110 19.82 -8.65 -15.61
C GLY A 110 18.39 -8.15 -15.37
N VAL A 111 18.18 -7.19 -14.48
CA VAL A 111 16.87 -6.59 -14.19
C VAL A 111 16.77 -5.24 -14.91
N SER A 112 15.61 -4.99 -15.55
CA SER A 112 15.29 -3.69 -16.16
C SER A 112 15.03 -2.66 -15.05
N VAL A 113 15.66 -1.49 -15.13
CA VAL A 113 15.50 -0.41 -14.17
C VAL A 113 15.35 0.91 -14.90
N TYR A 114 14.30 1.66 -14.57
CA TYR A 114 14.12 3.01 -15.06
C TYR A 114 14.72 4.00 -14.06
N GLN A 115 15.64 4.84 -14.52
CA GLN A 115 16.15 5.96 -13.73
C GLN A 115 15.34 7.21 -14.05
N LEU A 116 14.76 7.80 -13.03
CA LEU A 116 14.00 9.04 -13.10
C LEU A 116 14.78 10.16 -12.41
N THR A 117 15.04 11.22 -13.15
CA THR A 117 15.78 12.37 -12.65
C THR A 117 14.89 13.61 -12.74
N PRO A 118 14.56 14.27 -11.61
CA PRO A 118 13.78 15.50 -11.63
C PRO A 118 14.58 16.63 -12.26
N GLU A 119 13.89 17.65 -12.77
CA GLU A 119 14.53 18.85 -13.31
C GLU A 119 15.44 19.53 -12.28
N GLN A 120 15.04 19.53 -11.03
CA GLN A 120 15.81 20.08 -9.91
C GLN A 120 16.02 19.02 -8.84
N LEU A 121 17.29 18.67 -8.60
CA LEU A 121 17.65 17.84 -7.45
C LEU A 121 17.76 18.69 -6.19
N ASP A 122 17.22 18.21 -5.08
CA ASP A 122 17.50 18.81 -3.78
C ASP A 122 18.99 18.62 -3.46
N PRO A 123 19.74 19.70 -3.13
CA PRO A 123 21.16 19.58 -2.81
C PRO A 123 21.47 18.53 -1.72
N GLN A 124 20.54 18.33 -0.79
CA GLN A 124 20.67 17.30 0.25
C GLN A 124 20.60 15.88 -0.35
N PHE A 125 19.99 15.71 -1.52
CA PHE A 125 19.83 14.41 -2.17
C PHE A 125 20.78 14.17 -3.36
N ASN A 126 21.79 14.99 -3.58
CA ASN A 126 22.70 14.87 -4.73
C ASN A 126 23.32 13.47 -4.90
N HIS A 127 23.62 12.77 -3.79
CA HIS A 127 24.22 11.42 -3.80
C HIS A 127 23.30 10.38 -3.15
N ARG A 128 22.00 10.65 -3.12
CA ARG A 128 20.98 9.76 -2.57
C ARG A 128 20.12 9.23 -3.69
N VAL A 129 19.53 8.06 -3.42
CA VAL A 129 18.65 7.40 -4.36
C VAL A 129 17.46 6.81 -3.64
N PHE A 130 16.33 6.90 -4.31
CA PHE A 130 15.11 6.20 -3.90
C PHE A 130 14.91 5.00 -4.81
N LEU A 131 14.98 3.78 -4.27
CA LEU A 131 14.66 2.54 -4.97
C LEU A 131 13.16 2.32 -4.90
N TYR A 132 12.47 2.50 -6.02
CA TYR A 132 11.03 2.42 -6.11
C TYR A 132 10.56 1.08 -6.67
N LEU A 133 9.52 0.51 -6.04
CA LEU A 133 8.88 -0.73 -6.43
C LEU A 133 7.41 -0.44 -6.75
N HIS A 134 7.01 -0.71 -8.00
CA HIS A 134 5.67 -0.36 -8.45
C HIS A 134 4.58 -1.25 -7.84
N GLY A 135 3.35 -0.72 -7.75
CA GLY A 135 2.16 -1.48 -7.39
C GLY A 135 1.64 -2.32 -8.56
N GLY A 136 0.39 -2.83 -8.41
CA GLY A 136 -0.26 -3.60 -9.47
C GLY A 136 -0.49 -5.06 -9.12
N ALA A 137 -0.70 -5.34 -7.82
CA ALA A 137 -1.05 -6.67 -7.30
C ALA A 137 -0.05 -7.78 -7.71
N TYR A 138 1.23 -7.43 -7.88
CA TYR A 138 2.31 -8.32 -8.36
C TYR A 138 2.12 -8.87 -9.77
N VAL A 139 1.12 -8.41 -10.53
CA VAL A 139 0.76 -8.92 -11.87
C VAL A 139 0.76 -7.82 -12.92
N PHE A 140 0.42 -6.60 -12.51
CA PHE A 140 0.28 -5.43 -13.38
C PHE A 140 1.36 -4.38 -13.09
N GLY A 141 1.46 -3.39 -13.97
CA GLY A 141 2.35 -2.24 -13.77
C GLY A 141 3.81 -2.50 -14.16
N GLY A 142 4.11 -3.55 -14.93
CA GLY A 142 5.43 -3.74 -15.51
C GLY A 142 5.73 -2.75 -16.65
N GLY A 143 7.01 -2.62 -16.99
CA GLY A 143 7.44 -1.74 -18.06
C GLY A 143 7.31 -0.26 -17.72
N LEU A 144 6.99 0.54 -18.74
CA LEU A 144 6.88 2.00 -18.61
C LEU A 144 5.73 2.40 -17.68
N GLY A 145 4.62 1.67 -17.67
CA GLY A 145 3.46 1.95 -16.81
C GLY A 145 3.80 2.00 -15.32
N GLY A 146 4.80 1.22 -14.89
CA GLY A 146 5.24 1.15 -13.50
C GLY A 146 5.93 2.40 -12.96
N ILE A 147 6.33 3.34 -13.81
CA ILE A 147 7.08 4.52 -13.35
C ILE A 147 6.19 5.71 -12.95
N SER A 148 4.88 5.61 -13.07
CA SER A 148 3.96 6.75 -12.83
C SER A 148 4.17 7.39 -11.46
N GLU A 149 4.11 6.61 -10.37
CA GLU A 149 4.34 7.16 -9.02
C GLU A 149 5.83 7.47 -8.79
N ALA A 150 6.75 6.72 -9.41
CA ALA A 150 8.17 7.05 -9.38
C ALA A 150 8.46 8.47 -9.90
N ALA A 151 7.76 8.90 -10.96
CA ALA A 151 7.86 10.25 -11.50
C ALA A 151 7.30 11.30 -10.52
N ILE A 152 6.19 10.99 -9.85
CA ILE A 152 5.63 11.87 -8.81
C ILE A 152 6.64 12.03 -7.67
N ILE A 153 7.21 10.94 -7.18
CA ILE A 153 8.21 10.95 -6.11
C ILE A 153 9.46 11.73 -6.54
N ALA A 154 9.98 11.48 -7.74
CA ALA A 154 11.15 12.19 -8.26
C ALA A 154 10.92 13.70 -8.27
N ASN A 155 9.79 14.15 -8.81
CA ASN A 155 9.43 15.56 -8.90
C ASN A 155 9.16 16.19 -7.52
N THR A 156 8.32 15.56 -6.69
CA THR A 156 7.86 16.17 -5.42
C THR A 156 8.91 16.12 -4.33
N ALA A 157 9.70 15.04 -4.25
CA ALA A 157 10.80 14.93 -3.30
C ALA A 157 12.11 15.54 -3.82
N ASN A 158 12.19 15.85 -5.11
CA ASN A 158 13.41 16.32 -5.78
C ASN A 158 14.60 15.36 -5.57
N ILE A 159 14.34 14.06 -5.69
CA ILE A 159 15.32 12.98 -5.50
C ILE A 159 15.41 12.13 -6.78
N ARG A 160 16.59 11.56 -7.04
CA ARG A 160 16.72 10.54 -8.08
C ARG A 160 16.01 9.27 -7.67
N VAL A 161 15.17 8.72 -8.55
CA VAL A 161 14.43 7.47 -8.33
C VAL A 161 14.93 6.41 -9.30
N LEU A 162 15.16 5.20 -8.80
CA LEU A 162 15.37 4.00 -9.60
C LEU A 162 14.13 3.12 -9.44
N SER A 163 13.32 3.03 -10.49
CA SER A 163 12.12 2.19 -10.52
C SER A 163 12.50 0.82 -11.06
N VAL A 164 12.35 -0.20 -10.24
CA VAL A 164 12.67 -1.60 -10.60
C VAL A 164 11.49 -2.18 -11.36
N ASP A 165 11.73 -2.58 -12.60
CA ASP A 165 10.79 -3.35 -13.42
C ASP A 165 11.00 -4.83 -13.11
N TYR A 166 10.53 -5.24 -11.92
CA TYR A 166 10.73 -6.59 -11.40
C TYR A 166 9.89 -7.62 -12.16
N ARG A 167 10.40 -8.84 -12.28
CA ARG A 167 9.71 -9.93 -12.94
C ARG A 167 8.45 -10.35 -12.20
N MET A 168 7.40 -10.64 -12.97
CA MET A 168 6.06 -10.93 -12.45
C MET A 168 5.44 -12.17 -13.09
N PRO A 169 4.46 -12.80 -12.41
CA PRO A 169 3.65 -13.85 -13.02
C PRO A 169 2.81 -13.28 -14.22
N PRO A 170 2.31 -14.16 -15.11
CA PRO A 170 2.41 -15.62 -15.03
C PRO A 170 3.77 -16.21 -15.40
N GLY A 171 4.65 -15.43 -16.04
CA GLY A 171 5.95 -15.92 -16.48
C GLY A 171 6.93 -16.18 -15.33
N HIS A 172 6.87 -15.37 -14.29
CA HIS A 172 7.83 -15.39 -13.19
C HIS A 172 7.13 -15.16 -11.84
N PRO A 173 6.54 -16.19 -11.25
CA PRO A 173 5.96 -16.09 -9.92
C PRO A 173 7.03 -15.89 -8.83
N PHE A 174 6.61 -15.87 -7.58
CA PHE A 174 7.50 -15.86 -6.41
C PHE A 174 8.56 -16.96 -6.52
N PRO A 175 9.84 -16.67 -6.20
CA PRO A 175 10.38 -15.47 -5.56
C PRO A 175 10.96 -14.42 -6.54
N ALA A 176 10.70 -14.49 -7.84
CA ALA A 176 11.38 -13.70 -8.87
C ALA A 176 11.42 -12.18 -8.56
N ALA A 177 10.32 -11.59 -8.13
CA ALA A 177 10.25 -10.17 -7.81
C ALA A 177 11.20 -9.78 -6.65
N VAL A 178 11.21 -10.58 -5.58
CA VAL A 178 12.11 -10.34 -4.43
C VAL A 178 13.57 -10.49 -4.85
N ASP A 179 13.88 -11.50 -5.64
CA ASP A 179 15.26 -11.77 -6.11
C ASP A 179 15.77 -10.63 -7.00
N ASP A 180 14.93 -10.05 -7.85
CA ASP A 180 15.27 -8.90 -8.68
C ASP A 180 15.59 -7.66 -7.82
N VAL A 181 14.77 -7.37 -6.83
CA VAL A 181 15.03 -6.25 -5.90
C VAL A 181 16.34 -6.46 -5.14
N VAL A 182 16.62 -7.68 -4.68
CA VAL A 182 17.89 -8.03 -4.00
C VAL A 182 19.07 -7.83 -4.93
N ALA A 183 18.98 -8.25 -6.18
CA ALA A 183 20.04 -8.10 -7.18
C ALA A 183 20.36 -6.61 -7.43
N VAL A 184 19.34 -5.81 -7.68
CA VAL A 184 19.49 -4.35 -7.87
C VAL A 184 20.05 -3.69 -6.61
N TYR A 185 19.54 -4.02 -5.43
CA TYR A 185 20.01 -3.46 -4.17
C TYR A 185 21.50 -3.80 -3.88
N LYS A 186 21.91 -5.04 -4.08
CA LYS A 186 23.32 -5.44 -3.97
C LYS A 186 24.23 -4.69 -4.95
N HIS A 187 23.73 -4.44 -6.14
CA HIS A 187 24.47 -3.63 -7.12
C HIS A 187 24.65 -2.18 -6.62
N LEU A 188 23.59 -1.57 -6.09
CA LEU A 188 23.65 -0.21 -5.55
C LEU A 188 24.65 -0.11 -4.40
N LEU A 189 24.72 -1.09 -3.52
CA LEU A 189 25.67 -1.10 -2.40
C LEU A 189 27.14 -1.09 -2.84
N LYS A 190 27.47 -1.43 -4.09
CA LYS A 190 28.85 -1.37 -4.62
C LYS A 190 29.36 0.09 -4.75
N SER A 191 28.44 1.04 -4.91
CA SER A 191 28.80 2.46 -5.19
C SER A 191 28.06 3.47 -4.30
N THR A 192 27.00 3.05 -3.61
CA THR A 192 26.15 3.93 -2.80
C THR A 192 26.03 3.37 -1.39
N PRO A 193 26.45 4.12 -0.37
CA PRO A 193 26.28 3.68 1.02
C PRO A 193 24.80 3.40 1.33
N ALA A 194 24.53 2.39 2.13
CA ALA A 194 23.16 2.02 2.53
C ALA A 194 22.40 3.19 3.18
N GLY A 195 23.09 4.05 3.95
CA GLY A 195 22.54 5.26 4.54
C GLY A 195 22.11 6.34 3.53
N ALA A 196 22.48 6.20 2.26
CA ALA A 196 22.10 7.08 1.16
C ALA A 196 20.99 6.48 0.26
N ILE A 197 20.46 5.30 0.62
CA ILE A 197 19.40 4.60 -0.13
C ILE A 197 18.12 4.59 0.70
N ALA A 198 17.01 5.03 0.10
CA ALA A 198 15.68 4.71 0.57
C ALA A 198 15.05 3.68 -0.35
N ILE A 199 14.12 2.87 0.16
CA ILE A 199 13.35 1.91 -0.62
C ILE A 199 11.87 2.08 -0.33
N GLY A 200 11.02 1.82 -1.30
CA GLY A 200 9.57 1.84 -1.04
C GLY A 200 8.75 1.70 -2.29
N GLY A 201 7.44 1.72 -2.08
CA GLY A 201 6.45 1.61 -3.14
C GLY A 201 5.04 1.72 -2.61
N THR A 202 4.07 1.44 -3.46
CA THR A 202 2.65 1.49 -3.13
C THR A 202 2.00 0.12 -3.40
N SER A 203 1.02 -0.26 -2.57
CA SER A 203 0.26 -1.51 -2.76
C SER A 203 1.18 -2.76 -2.70
N ALA A 204 1.17 -3.59 -3.73
CA ALA A 204 2.09 -4.72 -3.89
C ALA A 204 3.57 -4.28 -3.80
N GLY A 205 3.93 -3.13 -4.38
CA GLY A 205 5.30 -2.60 -4.29
C GLY A 205 5.72 -2.23 -2.87
N ALA A 206 4.79 -1.76 -2.04
CA ALA A 206 5.04 -1.52 -0.62
C ALA A 206 5.20 -2.85 0.16
N GLY A 207 4.38 -3.85 -0.16
CA GLY A 207 4.55 -5.22 0.35
C GLY A 207 5.93 -5.77 -0.03
N LEU A 208 6.30 -5.66 -1.31
CA LEU A 208 7.60 -6.10 -1.82
C LEU A 208 8.77 -5.37 -1.15
N ALA A 209 8.64 -4.07 -0.85
CA ALA A 209 9.66 -3.33 -0.12
C ALA A 209 9.89 -3.92 1.28
N LEU A 210 8.81 -4.20 2.03
CA LEU A 210 8.90 -4.81 3.35
C LEU A 210 9.49 -6.24 3.28
N SER A 211 9.03 -7.06 2.32
CA SER A 211 9.57 -8.40 2.06
C SER A 211 11.06 -8.35 1.73
N SER A 212 11.47 -7.35 0.93
CA SER A 212 12.88 -7.15 0.58
C SER A 212 13.73 -6.82 1.81
N ILE A 213 13.23 -6.03 2.77
CA ILE A 213 13.96 -5.79 4.03
C ILE A 213 14.14 -7.10 4.82
N HIS A 214 13.11 -7.96 4.89
CA HIS A 214 13.27 -9.29 5.51
C HIS A 214 14.36 -10.11 4.81
N LYS A 215 14.39 -10.10 3.48
CA LYS A 215 15.41 -10.80 2.69
C LYS A 215 16.80 -10.21 2.89
N PHE A 216 16.93 -8.87 2.92
CA PHE A 216 18.21 -8.20 3.20
C PHE A 216 18.76 -8.59 4.57
N LYS A 217 17.90 -8.65 5.61
CA LYS A 217 18.28 -9.12 6.94
C LYS A 217 18.77 -10.56 6.91
N ALA A 218 18.03 -11.46 6.26
CA ALA A 218 18.39 -12.86 6.14
C ALA A 218 19.75 -13.07 5.42
N GLU A 219 20.10 -12.18 4.50
CA GLU A 219 21.37 -12.18 3.78
C GLU A 219 22.47 -11.34 4.43
N ASN A 220 22.20 -10.74 5.62
CA ASN A 220 23.13 -9.88 6.35
C ASN A 220 23.61 -8.66 5.54
N LEU A 221 22.78 -8.12 4.66
CA LEU A 221 23.07 -6.89 3.92
C LEU A 221 22.91 -5.68 4.84
N GLN A 222 23.67 -4.62 4.55
CA GLN A 222 23.41 -3.31 5.17
C GLN A 222 22.03 -2.83 4.72
N LEU A 223 21.18 -2.41 5.68
CA LEU A 223 19.81 -2.01 5.38
C LEU A 223 19.76 -0.55 4.89
N PRO A 224 18.78 -0.19 4.03
CA PRO A 224 18.57 1.18 3.59
C PRO A 224 18.25 2.11 4.76
N ALA A 225 18.45 3.41 4.59
CA ALA A 225 18.22 4.39 5.63
C ALA A 225 16.75 4.62 5.98
N ALA A 226 15.84 4.40 5.02
CA ALA A 226 14.42 4.70 5.15
C ALA A 226 13.58 3.79 4.25
N VAL A 227 12.36 3.49 4.70
CA VAL A 227 11.35 2.76 3.93
C VAL A 227 10.09 3.61 3.78
N TYR A 228 9.54 3.64 2.58
CA TYR A 228 8.23 4.22 2.26
C TYR A 228 7.23 3.11 1.94
N THR A 229 6.05 3.16 2.53
CA THR A 229 4.97 2.22 2.22
C THR A 229 3.64 2.94 2.04
N GLY A 230 3.20 3.03 0.80
CA GLY A 230 1.88 3.52 0.45
C GLY A 230 0.87 2.38 0.43
N THR A 231 -0.16 2.42 1.26
CA THR A 231 -1.25 1.42 1.25
C THR A 231 -0.74 -0.02 1.07
N PRO A 232 0.20 -0.51 1.91
CA PRO A 232 0.92 -1.75 1.66
C PRO A 232 0.00 -2.98 1.63
N TRP A 233 0.14 -3.81 0.59
CA TRP A 233 -0.44 -5.15 0.61
C TRP A 233 0.55 -6.08 1.32
N ALA A 234 0.39 -6.19 2.63
CA ALA A 234 1.33 -6.88 3.50
C ALA A 234 0.84 -8.24 4.00
N ASP A 235 -0.41 -8.59 3.70
CA ASP A 235 -1.04 -9.88 4.00
C ASP A 235 -1.85 -10.38 2.80
N LEU A 236 -1.35 -11.41 2.13
CA LEU A 236 -2.01 -12.02 0.98
C LEU A 236 -2.98 -13.13 1.37
N THR A 237 -3.18 -13.40 2.69
CA THR A 237 -3.99 -14.53 3.17
C THR A 237 -5.47 -14.22 3.35
N LYS A 238 -5.91 -12.99 3.11
CA LYS A 238 -7.30 -12.53 3.37
C LYS A 238 -7.71 -12.60 4.85
N THR A 239 -6.79 -12.40 5.79
CA THR A 239 -7.12 -12.37 7.23
C THR A 239 -7.41 -10.98 7.76
N SER A 240 -7.11 -9.95 6.99
CA SER A 240 -7.28 -8.54 7.37
C SER A 240 -8.75 -8.13 7.43
N ASP A 241 -9.18 -7.50 8.54
CA ASP A 241 -10.56 -7.08 8.78
C ASP A 241 -11.07 -6.07 7.74
N SER A 242 -10.21 -5.12 7.32
CA SER A 242 -10.60 -4.11 6.34
C SER A 242 -10.91 -4.68 4.94
N LEU A 243 -10.47 -5.90 4.63
CA LEU A 243 -10.88 -6.60 3.40
C LEU A 243 -12.38 -6.91 3.39
N TYR A 244 -13.00 -7.01 4.57
CA TYR A 244 -14.45 -7.22 4.75
C TYR A 244 -15.18 -5.90 5.00
N THR A 245 -14.67 -5.06 5.90
CA THR A 245 -15.36 -3.83 6.31
C THR A 245 -15.35 -2.74 5.26
N ASN A 246 -14.34 -2.73 4.37
CA ASN A 246 -14.20 -1.77 3.27
C ASN A 246 -14.53 -2.37 1.89
N GLU A 247 -14.97 -3.63 1.82
CA GLU A 247 -15.47 -4.24 0.58
C GLU A 247 -16.65 -3.43 0.03
N GLY A 248 -16.59 -3.10 -1.25
CA GLY A 248 -17.58 -2.25 -1.91
C GLY A 248 -17.56 -0.77 -1.48
N ILE A 249 -16.67 -0.39 -0.55
CA ILE A 249 -16.44 0.99 -0.12
C ILE A 249 -15.18 1.55 -0.79
N ASP A 250 -14.13 0.74 -0.83
CA ASP A 250 -12.92 1.06 -1.60
C ASP A 250 -13.26 1.08 -3.09
N ARG A 251 -12.94 2.20 -3.75
CA ARG A 251 -13.27 2.42 -5.17
C ARG A 251 -12.18 1.97 -6.13
N VAL A 252 -11.07 1.46 -5.61
CA VAL A 252 -9.93 0.98 -6.40
C VAL A 252 -9.86 -0.54 -6.36
N LEU A 253 -9.82 -1.13 -5.18
CA LEU A 253 -9.71 -2.58 -5.01
C LEU A 253 -11.07 -3.28 -5.09
N VAL A 254 -12.14 -2.62 -4.71
CA VAL A 254 -13.54 -3.06 -4.76
C VAL A 254 -13.84 -4.27 -3.88
N ALA A 255 -13.19 -5.41 -4.12
CA ALA A 255 -13.35 -6.66 -3.40
C ALA A 255 -12.03 -7.45 -3.42
N TYR A 256 -11.81 -8.27 -2.38
CA TYR A 256 -10.70 -9.21 -2.38
C TYR A 256 -11.02 -10.45 -3.20
N ASP A 257 -12.22 -11.03 -3.01
CA ASP A 257 -12.69 -12.15 -3.83
C ASP A 257 -12.82 -11.68 -5.28
N GLY A 258 -12.14 -12.36 -6.16
CA GLY A 258 -12.01 -11.94 -7.55
C GLY A 258 -10.56 -11.66 -7.90
N LEU A 259 -10.30 -10.55 -8.60
CA LEU A 259 -8.99 -10.24 -9.18
C LEU A 259 -7.85 -10.21 -8.15
N LEU A 260 -8.07 -9.60 -6.98
CA LEU A 260 -7.02 -9.46 -5.98
C LEU A 260 -6.60 -10.82 -5.39
N GLY A 261 -7.58 -11.64 -5.00
CA GLY A 261 -7.30 -12.99 -4.50
C GLY A 261 -6.68 -13.92 -5.55
N ALA A 262 -7.13 -13.81 -6.82
CA ALA A 262 -6.55 -14.56 -7.92
C ALA A 262 -5.09 -14.14 -8.19
N ALA A 263 -4.78 -12.84 -8.10
CA ALA A 263 -3.44 -12.31 -8.24
C ALA A 263 -2.53 -12.79 -7.09
N ALA A 264 -3.04 -12.86 -5.86
CA ALA A 264 -2.29 -13.41 -4.71
C ALA A 264 -1.87 -14.85 -4.96
N LEU A 265 -2.79 -15.68 -5.43
CA LEU A 265 -2.51 -17.08 -5.76
C LEU A 265 -1.55 -17.23 -6.94
N LEU A 266 -1.73 -16.40 -7.98
CA LEU A 266 -0.84 -16.41 -9.14
C LEU A 266 0.59 -15.98 -8.77
N TYR A 267 0.72 -14.99 -7.87
CA TYR A 267 2.04 -14.54 -7.40
C TYR A 267 2.72 -15.58 -6.53
N ALA A 268 2.00 -16.15 -5.58
CA ALA A 268 2.56 -17.12 -4.63
C ALA A 268 2.88 -18.46 -5.27
N ASP A 269 2.21 -18.82 -6.40
CA ASP A 269 2.26 -20.15 -6.99
C ASP A 269 1.91 -21.21 -5.91
N ASP A 270 2.75 -22.18 -5.65
CA ASP A 270 2.55 -23.20 -4.61
C ASP A 270 3.13 -22.81 -3.23
N ALA A 271 3.69 -21.59 -3.07
CA ALA A 271 4.30 -21.17 -1.82
C ALA A 271 3.25 -20.80 -0.75
N ASP A 272 3.62 -20.94 0.52
CA ASP A 272 2.77 -20.54 1.65
C ASP A 272 2.54 -19.03 1.64
N LEU A 273 1.28 -18.60 1.54
CA LEU A 273 0.90 -17.19 1.61
C LEU A 273 1.39 -16.49 2.89
N LYS A 274 1.70 -17.25 3.96
CA LYS A 274 2.27 -16.72 5.21
C LYS A 274 3.79 -16.60 5.20
N ASP A 275 4.47 -16.98 4.12
CA ASP A 275 5.90 -16.71 3.99
C ASP A 275 6.14 -15.20 4.12
N PRO A 276 7.04 -14.73 5.02
CA PRO A 276 7.35 -13.31 5.17
C PRO A 276 7.88 -12.62 3.90
N LEU A 277 8.33 -13.37 2.91
CA LEU A 277 8.73 -12.82 1.62
C LEU A 277 7.55 -12.64 0.65
N ILE A 278 6.37 -13.19 0.98
CA ILE A 278 5.09 -13.01 0.26
C ILE A 278 4.20 -12.05 1.06
N SER A 279 3.98 -12.35 2.34
CA SER A 279 3.17 -11.54 3.26
C SER A 279 4.05 -11.03 4.40
N PRO A 280 4.71 -9.88 4.23
CA PRO A 280 5.71 -9.38 5.18
C PRO A 280 5.18 -9.13 6.58
N VAL A 281 3.88 -9.01 6.77
CA VAL A 281 3.28 -8.89 8.09
C VAL A 281 3.61 -10.06 9.02
N TYR A 282 3.92 -11.25 8.49
CA TYR A 282 4.28 -12.43 9.29
C TYR A 282 5.75 -12.47 9.70
N GLY A 283 6.59 -11.57 9.19
CA GLY A 283 8.02 -11.50 9.49
C GLY A 283 8.36 -10.83 10.83
N ASP A 284 9.66 -10.85 11.15
CA ASP A 284 10.25 -10.16 12.30
C ASP A 284 10.72 -8.75 11.91
N PHE A 285 10.12 -7.74 12.52
CA PHE A 285 10.42 -6.33 12.27
C PHE A 285 11.57 -5.76 13.13
N SER A 286 12.21 -6.57 13.97
CA SER A 286 13.37 -6.12 14.77
C SER A 286 14.49 -5.61 13.86
N GLY A 287 15.03 -4.42 14.16
CA GLY A 287 16.12 -3.83 13.39
C GLY A 287 15.75 -3.31 12.01
N PHE A 288 14.46 -3.18 11.68
CA PHE A 288 14.01 -2.50 10.46
C PHE A 288 14.47 -1.04 10.44
N PRO A 289 14.70 -0.46 9.27
CA PRO A 289 14.88 0.97 9.11
C PRO A 289 13.63 1.74 9.53
N PRO A 290 13.71 3.05 9.77
CA PRO A 290 12.53 3.92 9.90
C PRO A 290 11.57 3.77 8.71
N VAL A 291 10.26 3.75 9.00
CA VAL A 291 9.21 3.54 7.99
C VAL A 291 8.22 4.70 7.98
N TYR A 292 7.95 5.28 6.81
CA TYR A 292 6.84 6.21 6.56
C TYR A 292 5.71 5.46 5.89
N MET A 293 4.51 5.51 6.48
CA MET A 293 3.35 4.72 6.08
C MET A 293 2.15 5.59 5.80
N ILE A 294 1.39 5.25 4.77
CA ILE A 294 0.16 5.96 4.38
C ILE A 294 -0.94 4.95 4.13
N THR A 295 -2.17 5.31 4.49
CA THR A 295 -3.40 4.62 4.11
C THR A 295 -4.59 5.56 4.17
N GLY A 296 -5.78 5.09 3.82
CA GLY A 296 -7.03 5.82 3.94
C GLY A 296 -8.08 5.05 4.73
N THR A 297 -9.05 5.77 5.31
CA THR A 297 -10.12 5.11 6.10
C THR A 297 -11.04 4.23 5.25
N ARG A 298 -11.02 4.36 3.92
CA ARG A 298 -11.78 3.52 2.98
C ARG A 298 -10.91 2.55 2.19
N ASP A 299 -9.63 2.46 2.51
CA ASP A 299 -8.70 1.51 1.89
C ASP A 299 -8.94 0.10 2.42
N MET A 300 -9.06 -0.88 1.51
CA MET A 300 -9.19 -2.29 1.88
C MET A 300 -7.93 -2.85 2.54
N LEU A 301 -6.76 -2.22 2.36
CA LEU A 301 -5.50 -2.61 2.99
C LEU A 301 -5.17 -1.79 4.26
N LEU A 302 -6.16 -1.11 4.83
CA LEU A 302 -6.01 -0.37 6.11
C LEU A 302 -5.53 -1.28 7.24
N SER A 303 -6.09 -2.47 7.38
CA SER A 303 -5.70 -3.43 8.42
C SER A 303 -4.28 -3.95 8.25
N ASP A 304 -3.83 -4.15 7.01
CA ASP A 304 -2.45 -4.52 6.70
C ASP A 304 -1.49 -3.43 7.19
N THR A 305 -1.79 -2.17 6.82
CA THR A 305 -1.02 -1.00 7.25
C THR A 305 -0.97 -0.89 8.78
N ALA A 306 -2.12 -1.03 9.44
CA ALA A 306 -2.22 -0.96 10.90
C ALA A 306 -1.44 -2.09 11.59
N SER A 307 -1.50 -3.30 11.05
CA SER A 307 -0.81 -4.48 11.57
C SER A 307 0.71 -4.34 11.44
N VAL A 308 1.19 -3.92 10.27
CA VAL A 308 2.63 -3.64 10.06
C VAL A 308 3.09 -2.52 10.99
N HIS A 309 2.37 -1.40 11.06
CA HIS A 309 2.71 -0.31 11.97
C HIS A 309 2.79 -0.80 13.43
N ARG A 310 1.81 -1.58 13.87
CA ARG A 310 1.81 -2.12 15.24
C ARG A 310 3.04 -2.99 15.52
N LYS A 311 3.44 -3.85 14.57
CA LYS A 311 4.64 -4.70 14.70
C LYS A 311 5.93 -3.88 14.70
N LEU A 312 6.06 -2.87 13.84
CA LEU A 312 7.19 -1.93 13.86
C LEU A 312 7.32 -1.24 15.23
N ARG A 313 6.20 -0.75 15.79
CA ARG A 313 6.19 -0.09 17.10
C ARG A 313 6.59 -1.05 18.25
N ILE A 314 6.13 -2.30 18.21
CA ILE A 314 6.53 -3.33 19.17
C ILE A 314 8.02 -3.62 19.07
N ALA A 315 8.57 -3.63 17.87
CA ALA A 315 10.00 -3.84 17.60
C ALA A 315 10.88 -2.61 17.94
N GLY A 316 10.29 -1.49 18.40
CA GLY A 316 11.02 -0.26 18.71
C GLY A 316 11.45 0.55 17.49
N VAL A 317 10.91 0.25 16.31
CA VAL A 317 11.22 0.94 15.05
C VAL A 317 10.46 2.25 14.98
N ALA A 318 11.10 3.31 14.50
CA ALA A 318 10.45 4.58 14.19
C ALA A 318 9.51 4.37 13.00
N ALA A 319 8.21 4.59 13.20
CA ALA A 319 7.19 4.42 12.17
C ALA A 319 6.19 5.57 12.24
N ASP A 320 6.17 6.37 11.17
CA ASP A 320 5.22 7.46 10.99
C ASP A 320 4.03 6.90 10.20
N LEU A 321 2.82 6.95 10.77
CA LEU A 321 1.58 6.45 10.15
C LEU A 321 0.64 7.62 9.87
N ASN A 322 0.24 7.76 8.61
CA ASN A 322 -0.68 8.79 8.13
C ASN A 322 -1.94 8.12 7.56
N ILE A 323 -3.10 8.46 8.13
CA ILE A 323 -4.40 7.92 7.71
C ILE A 323 -5.28 9.08 7.25
N TYR A 324 -5.63 9.08 5.97
CA TYR A 324 -6.46 10.13 5.37
C TYR A 324 -7.94 9.75 5.34
N GLU A 325 -8.77 10.68 5.79
CA GLU A 325 -10.22 10.49 5.89
C GLU A 325 -10.87 10.30 4.52
N GLY A 326 -11.62 9.20 4.36
CA GLY A 326 -12.39 8.90 3.14
C GLY A 326 -11.57 8.48 1.93
N MET A 327 -10.26 8.41 2.04
CA MET A 327 -9.39 8.00 0.95
C MET A 327 -9.48 6.48 0.74
N SER A 328 -9.69 6.06 -0.50
CA SER A 328 -9.57 4.67 -0.95
C SER A 328 -8.11 4.31 -1.19
N HIS A 329 -7.84 3.06 -1.54
CA HIS A 329 -6.52 2.54 -1.87
C HIS A 329 -5.74 3.46 -2.82
N ALA A 330 -4.52 3.85 -2.46
CA ALA A 330 -3.63 4.72 -3.23
C ALA A 330 -4.23 6.06 -3.69
N GLY A 331 -5.33 6.53 -3.07
CA GLY A 331 -6.07 7.71 -3.53
C GLY A 331 -5.25 9.00 -3.58
N TYR A 332 -4.18 9.10 -2.82
CA TYR A 332 -3.24 10.23 -2.84
C TYR A 332 -2.47 10.34 -4.17
N ALA A 333 -2.30 9.25 -4.92
CA ALA A 333 -1.56 9.25 -6.18
C ALA A 333 -2.41 9.67 -7.39
N PHE A 334 -3.75 9.70 -7.27
CA PHE A 334 -4.65 9.96 -8.40
C PHE A 334 -4.99 11.44 -8.63
N ASN A 335 -4.84 12.28 -7.61
CA ASN A 335 -5.15 13.71 -7.72
C ASN A 335 -4.08 14.56 -7.03
N LEU A 336 -3.00 14.85 -7.78
CA LEU A 336 -1.84 15.58 -7.27
C LEU A 336 -2.15 17.02 -6.82
N ALA A 337 -3.27 17.58 -7.27
CA ALA A 337 -3.73 18.90 -6.86
C ALA A 337 -4.49 18.89 -5.51
N SER A 338 -4.82 17.70 -4.97
CA SER A 338 -5.50 17.62 -3.67
C SER A 338 -4.54 17.94 -2.52
N PRO A 339 -5.03 18.60 -1.46
CA PRO A 339 -4.24 18.82 -0.25
C PRO A 339 -3.67 17.53 0.34
N GLU A 340 -4.45 16.44 0.31
CA GLU A 340 -4.03 15.13 0.81
C GLU A 340 -2.81 14.59 0.05
N SER A 341 -2.79 14.71 -1.28
CA SER A 341 -1.65 14.30 -2.10
C SER A 341 -0.42 15.15 -1.81
N GLN A 342 -0.59 16.47 -1.77
CA GLN A 342 0.50 17.41 -1.47
C GLN A 342 1.10 17.17 -0.08
N GLN A 343 0.26 16.93 0.92
CA GLN A 343 0.71 16.59 2.28
C GLN A 343 1.47 15.27 2.28
N THR A 344 0.91 14.22 1.66
CA THR A 344 1.53 12.89 1.57
C THR A 344 2.98 12.97 1.06
N TYR A 345 3.18 13.54 -0.11
CA TYR A 345 4.52 13.61 -0.70
C TYR A 345 5.43 14.65 -0.04
N GLY A 346 4.85 15.73 0.51
CA GLY A 346 5.59 16.73 1.30
C GLY A 346 6.14 16.15 2.61
N GLU A 347 5.33 15.39 3.33
CA GLU A 347 5.72 14.70 4.56
C GLU A 347 6.71 13.55 4.29
N MET A 348 6.49 12.79 3.21
CA MET A 348 7.45 11.78 2.75
C MET A 348 8.82 12.43 2.45
N ARG A 349 8.86 13.55 1.72
CA ARG A 349 10.12 14.29 1.49
C ARG A 349 10.77 14.70 2.81
N ALA A 350 10.01 15.24 3.77
CA ALA A 350 10.53 15.62 5.08
C ALA A 350 11.09 14.42 5.85
N PHE A 351 10.41 13.27 5.74
CA PHE A 351 10.88 12.01 6.32
C PHE A 351 12.20 11.54 5.67
N LEU A 352 12.29 11.56 4.34
CA LEU A 352 13.51 11.20 3.63
C LEU A 352 14.67 12.14 4.02
N ARG A 353 14.43 13.45 4.15
CA ARG A 353 15.45 14.41 4.61
C ARG A 353 15.96 14.15 6.02
N ARG A 354 15.15 13.55 6.89
CA ARG A 354 15.52 13.19 8.27
C ARG A 354 16.46 11.99 8.29
N TYR A 355 16.25 11.01 7.43
CA TYR A 355 16.90 9.71 7.54
C TYR A 355 17.96 9.41 6.47
N LEU A 356 17.89 9.99 5.27
CA LEU A 356 18.93 9.86 4.25
C LEU A 356 20.12 10.77 4.57
N GLN A 357 21.22 10.16 5.00
CA GLN A 357 22.44 10.84 5.44
C GLN A 357 23.56 10.78 4.42
#